data_86c2a945994408df54accbd8c6f20d2a
#
_entry.id   86c2a945994408df54accbd8c6f20d2a
#
_cell.length_a   1.000
_cell.length_b   1.000
_cell.length_c   1.000
_cell.angle_alpha   90.00
_cell.angle_beta   90.00
_cell.angle_gamma   90.00
#
_symmetry.space_group_name_H-M   'P 1'
#
loop_
_entity.id
_entity.type
_entity.pdbx_description
1 polymer ?
#
loop_
_entity_poly.entity_id
_entity_poly.type
_entity_poly.pdbx_seq_one_letter_code
_entity_poly.pdbx_strand_id
1 'polypeptide(L)'
;MAVLTLNKENFKSTIQNNPFVIVDFWAPWCEPCVEFSPVFEAASDKNKDIVFGMVDIEADPEIGEYFQVDKIPGLLIIREQAGIHTQIGQIGASALDEIITWARDHDMSTVRDYYEREAKGEIKVAREK
;
A
#
# COMPACT_ATOMS: atom_id res chain seq x y z
N MET A 1 -0.35 11.23 -15.25
CA MET A 1 -0.85 10.66 -13.99
C MET A 1 -0.88 9.18 -14.07
N ALA A 2 -0.36 8.55 -13.04
CA ALA A 2 -0.20 7.11 -13.07
C ALA A 2 -0.86 6.44 -11.85
N VAL A 3 -1.86 7.10 -11.25
CA VAL A 3 -2.55 6.53 -10.10
C VAL A 3 -3.76 5.75 -10.59
N LEU A 4 -3.82 4.48 -10.19
CA LEU A 4 -4.90 3.59 -10.58
C LEU A 4 -6.01 3.63 -9.54
N THR A 5 -7.25 3.42 -10.00
CA THR A 5 -8.35 3.17 -9.08
C THR A 5 -8.41 1.67 -8.83
N LEU A 6 -8.22 1.28 -7.57
CA LEU A 6 -8.24 -0.12 -7.17
C LEU A 6 -9.56 -0.45 -6.49
N ASN A 7 -10.07 -1.62 -6.79
CA ASN A 7 -11.32 -2.11 -6.22
C ASN A 7 -11.17 -3.61 -5.99
N LYS A 8 -12.23 -4.26 -5.50
CA LYS A 8 -12.10 -5.66 -5.17
C LYS A 8 -11.92 -6.55 -6.40
N GLU A 9 -12.28 -6.07 -7.59
CA GLU A 9 -12.08 -6.86 -8.81
C GLU A 9 -10.63 -6.84 -9.27
N ASN A 10 -9.91 -5.72 -9.08
CA ASN A 10 -8.55 -5.60 -9.64
C ASN A 10 -7.44 -5.53 -8.61
N PHE A 11 -7.77 -5.46 -7.31
CA PHE A 11 -6.75 -5.27 -6.27
C PHE A 11 -5.76 -6.43 -6.26
N LYS A 12 -6.27 -7.64 -6.20
CA LYS A 12 -5.42 -8.82 -6.09
C LYS A 12 -4.52 -8.98 -7.30
N SER A 13 -5.08 -8.83 -8.50
CA SER A 13 -4.27 -8.99 -9.70
C SER A 13 -3.21 -7.90 -9.83
N THR A 14 -3.52 -6.69 -9.38
CA THR A 14 -2.55 -5.61 -9.41
C THR A 14 -1.36 -5.93 -8.51
N ILE A 15 -1.64 -6.44 -7.30
CA ILE A 15 -0.59 -6.82 -6.36
C ILE A 15 0.23 -8.00 -6.92
N GLN A 16 -0.43 -8.97 -7.51
CA GLN A 16 0.25 -10.16 -8.02
C GLN A 16 1.14 -9.88 -9.21
N ASN A 17 0.76 -8.91 -10.03
CA ASN A 17 1.46 -8.63 -11.28
C ASN A 17 2.50 -7.54 -11.18
N ASN A 18 2.68 -6.95 -9.98
CA ASN A 18 3.62 -5.85 -9.82
C ASN A 18 4.42 -6.04 -8.54
N PRO A 19 5.75 -5.93 -8.61
CA PRO A 19 6.58 -6.20 -7.43
C PRO A 19 6.59 -5.08 -6.40
N PHE A 20 6.10 -3.89 -6.76
CA PHE A 20 6.16 -2.74 -5.85
C PHE A 20 4.89 -1.93 -6.05
N VAL A 21 4.03 -1.92 -5.04
CA VAL A 21 2.73 -1.24 -5.10
C VAL A 21 2.56 -0.40 -3.84
N ILE A 22 2.09 0.83 -4.00
CA ILE A 22 1.74 1.69 -2.88
C ILE A 22 0.26 2.03 -2.99
N VAL A 23 -0.48 1.76 -1.93
CA VAL A 23 -1.94 1.93 -1.92
C VAL A 23 -2.30 3.06 -0.97
N ASP A 24 -3.13 3.98 -1.45
CA ASP A 24 -3.69 5.08 -0.67
C ASP A 24 -5.14 4.76 -0.37
N PHE A 25 -5.46 4.55 0.92
CA PHE A 25 -6.84 4.34 1.35
C PHE A 25 -7.46 5.70 1.67
N TRP A 26 -8.59 5.98 1.08
CA TRP A 26 -9.20 7.30 1.14
C TRP A 26 -10.72 7.21 1.06
N ALA A 27 -11.36 8.35 1.20
CA ALA A 27 -12.80 8.47 0.96
C ALA A 27 -13.08 9.88 0.43
N PRO A 28 -14.12 10.05 -0.38
CA PRO A 28 -14.40 11.37 -0.98
C PRO A 28 -14.73 12.47 0.04
N TRP A 29 -15.26 12.09 1.20
CA TRP A 29 -15.62 13.07 2.25
C TRP A 29 -14.45 13.39 3.17
N CYS A 30 -13.34 12.75 3.00
CA CYS A 30 -12.17 12.91 3.88
C CYS A 30 -11.30 14.05 3.37
N GLU A 31 -11.37 15.19 4.04
CA GLU A 31 -10.65 16.38 3.61
C GLU A 31 -9.14 16.18 3.58
N PRO A 32 -8.51 15.61 4.62
CA PRO A 32 -7.06 15.34 4.54
C PRO A 32 -6.69 14.40 3.42
N CYS A 33 -7.58 13.47 3.06
CA CYS A 33 -7.33 12.57 1.93
C CYS A 33 -7.27 13.34 0.63
N VAL A 34 -8.21 14.25 0.45
CA VAL A 34 -8.28 15.06 -0.76
C VAL A 34 -7.05 15.96 -0.87
N GLU A 35 -6.61 16.52 0.26
CA GLU A 35 -5.40 17.34 0.27
C GLU A 35 -4.14 16.55 -0.01
N PHE A 36 -4.12 15.28 0.40
CA PHE A 36 -2.98 14.41 0.16
C PHE A 36 -2.90 13.93 -1.29
N SER A 37 -4.02 13.91 -1.99
CA SER A 37 -4.09 13.35 -3.34
C SER A 37 -3.06 13.94 -4.29
N PRO A 38 -2.88 15.28 -4.37
CA PRO A 38 -1.85 15.81 -5.27
C PRO A 38 -0.43 15.39 -4.90
N VAL A 39 -0.17 15.21 -3.61
CA VAL A 39 1.14 14.74 -3.14
C VAL A 39 1.38 13.32 -3.64
N PHE A 40 0.36 12.49 -3.53
CA PHE A 40 0.42 11.10 -3.97
C PHE A 40 0.62 11.02 -5.48
N GLU A 41 -0.12 11.83 -6.23
CA GLU A 41 0.00 11.86 -7.69
C GLU A 41 1.37 12.31 -8.14
N ALA A 42 1.91 13.34 -7.48
CA ALA A 42 3.24 13.83 -7.83
C ALA A 42 4.30 12.75 -7.58
N ALA A 43 4.14 11.99 -6.50
CA ALA A 43 5.06 10.90 -6.21
C ALA A 43 4.98 9.81 -7.28
N SER A 44 3.77 9.54 -7.79
CA SER A 44 3.61 8.53 -8.83
C SER A 44 4.33 8.96 -10.11
N ASP A 45 4.32 10.24 -10.41
CA ASP A 45 4.98 10.74 -11.61
C ASP A 45 6.50 10.64 -11.51
N LYS A 46 7.04 10.71 -10.29
CA LYS A 46 8.48 10.62 -10.06
C LYS A 46 8.99 9.19 -9.93
N ASN A 47 8.10 8.24 -9.71
CA ASN A 47 8.48 6.85 -9.43
C ASN A 47 7.70 5.90 -10.33
N LYS A 48 7.99 5.94 -11.61
CA LYS A 48 7.20 5.23 -12.60
C LYS A 48 7.38 3.71 -12.57
N ASP A 49 8.37 3.25 -11.83
CA ASP A 49 8.58 1.81 -11.61
C ASP A 49 7.70 1.25 -10.49
N ILE A 50 7.00 2.13 -9.79
CA ILE A 50 6.09 1.73 -8.69
C ILE A 50 4.67 1.94 -9.16
N VAL A 51 3.80 0.99 -8.83
CA VAL A 51 2.37 1.15 -9.10
C VAL A 51 1.72 1.86 -7.93
N PHE A 52 1.08 2.99 -8.20
CA PHE A 52 0.38 3.76 -7.19
C PHE A 52 -1.12 3.57 -7.42
N GLY A 53 -1.84 3.18 -6.38
CA GLY A 53 -3.27 2.96 -6.49
C GLY A 53 -4.03 3.55 -5.33
N MET A 54 -5.31 3.82 -5.54
CA MET A 54 -6.19 4.40 -4.53
C MET A 54 -7.37 3.47 -4.31
N VAL A 55 -7.70 3.23 -3.05
CA VAL A 55 -8.85 2.43 -2.65
C VAL A 55 -9.82 3.33 -1.89
N ASP A 56 -11.03 3.44 -2.40
CA ASP A 56 -12.12 4.14 -1.72
C ASP A 56 -12.71 3.19 -0.69
N ILE A 57 -12.53 3.47 0.60
CA ILE A 57 -12.94 2.55 1.65
C ILE A 57 -14.46 2.48 1.79
N GLU A 58 -15.19 3.43 1.22
CA GLU A 58 -16.64 3.34 1.23
C GLU A 58 -17.15 2.40 0.14
N ALA A 59 -16.49 2.43 -1.02
CA ALA A 59 -16.89 1.55 -2.12
C ALA A 59 -16.44 0.11 -1.87
N ASP A 60 -15.26 -0.06 -1.29
CA ASP A 60 -14.67 -1.38 -1.07
C ASP A 60 -14.13 -1.50 0.35
N PRO A 61 -15.00 -1.50 1.35
CA PRO A 61 -14.55 -1.53 2.74
C PRO A 61 -13.77 -2.79 3.11
N GLU A 62 -14.01 -3.88 2.41
CA GLU A 62 -13.34 -5.16 2.71
C GLU A 62 -11.82 -5.06 2.59
N ILE A 63 -11.35 -4.25 1.63
CA ILE A 63 -9.90 -4.15 1.40
C ILE A 63 -9.23 -3.47 2.58
N GLY A 64 -9.82 -2.36 3.06
CA GLY A 64 -9.29 -1.68 4.23
C GLY A 64 -9.32 -2.56 5.46
N GLU A 65 -10.41 -3.30 5.64
CA GLU A 65 -10.55 -4.19 6.78
C GLU A 65 -9.52 -5.30 6.76
N TYR A 66 -9.26 -5.86 5.59
CA TYR A 66 -8.28 -6.93 5.47
C TYR A 66 -6.90 -6.49 5.96
N PHE A 67 -6.52 -5.25 5.65
CA PHE A 67 -5.23 -4.72 6.05
C PHE A 67 -5.29 -3.93 7.35
N GLN A 68 -6.45 -3.93 8.01
CA GLN A 68 -6.65 -3.26 9.29
C GLN A 68 -6.40 -1.76 9.21
N VAL A 69 -6.76 -1.17 8.07
CA VAL A 69 -6.68 0.26 7.89
C VAL A 69 -8.00 0.86 8.35
N ASP A 70 -8.00 1.41 9.55
CA ASP A 70 -9.21 1.96 10.15
C ASP A 70 -9.21 3.48 10.19
N LYS A 71 -8.15 4.11 9.72
CA LYS A 71 -8.03 5.57 9.69
C LYS A 71 -7.49 5.99 8.33
N ILE A 72 -8.02 7.10 7.82
CA ILE A 72 -7.64 7.61 6.51
C ILE A 72 -7.18 9.05 6.63
N PRO A 73 -6.28 9.51 5.76
CA PRO A 73 -5.63 8.71 4.71
C PRO A 73 -4.68 7.69 5.30
N GLY A 74 -4.59 6.55 4.65
CA GLY A 74 -3.68 5.49 5.07
C GLY A 74 -2.93 4.97 3.87
N LEU A 75 -1.63 4.76 4.04
CA LEU A 75 -0.79 4.19 3.00
C LEU A 75 -0.39 2.78 3.36
N LEU A 76 -0.40 1.91 2.37
CA LEU A 76 0.09 0.55 2.52
C LEU A 76 1.15 0.33 1.45
N ILE A 77 2.33 -0.08 1.87
CA ILE A 77 3.44 -0.32 0.96
C ILE A 77 3.63 -1.81 0.82
N ILE A 78 3.59 -2.27 -0.42
CA ILE A 78 3.65 -3.70 -0.73
C ILE A 78 4.83 -3.95 -1.64
N ARG A 79 5.72 -4.86 -1.24
CA ARG A 79 6.83 -5.30 -2.05
C ARG A 79 6.75 -6.81 -2.19
N GLU A 80 6.78 -7.31 -3.43
CA GLU A 80 6.78 -8.75 -3.73
C GLU A 80 5.60 -9.43 -3.04
N GLN A 81 4.44 -8.79 -3.11
CA GLN A 81 3.16 -9.27 -2.58
C GLN A 81 3.11 -9.30 -1.05
N ALA A 82 4.06 -8.67 -0.38
CA ALA A 82 4.08 -8.59 1.08
C ALA A 82 3.93 -7.14 1.52
N GLY A 83 3.00 -6.88 2.44
CA GLY A 83 2.87 -5.56 3.04
C GLY A 83 4.03 -5.34 4.00
N ILE A 84 4.82 -4.30 3.77
CA ILE A 84 6.01 -4.05 4.59
C ILE A 84 5.89 -2.80 5.45
N HIS A 85 4.90 -1.96 5.21
CA HIS A 85 4.76 -0.72 5.99
C HIS A 85 3.37 -0.15 5.82
N THR A 86 2.85 0.41 6.90
CA THR A 86 1.58 1.15 6.89
C THR A 86 1.84 2.53 7.50
N GLN A 87 1.38 3.56 6.83
CA GLN A 87 1.50 4.93 7.31
C GLN A 87 0.11 5.53 7.44
N ILE A 88 -0.25 5.96 8.64
CA ILE A 88 -1.57 6.53 8.91
C ILE A 88 -1.43 8.05 9.02
N GLY A 89 -2.37 8.75 8.38
CA GLY A 89 -2.44 10.20 8.47
C GLY A 89 -1.82 10.89 7.27
N GLN A 90 -2.17 12.14 7.12
CA GLN A 90 -1.68 12.97 6.03
C GLN A 90 -0.21 13.31 6.25
N ILE A 91 0.60 13.16 5.20
CA ILE A 91 2.01 13.52 5.25
C ILE A 91 2.34 14.39 4.05
N GLY A 92 3.46 15.09 4.12
CA GLY A 92 3.91 15.95 3.03
C GLY A 92 4.76 15.18 2.04
N ALA A 93 5.14 15.87 0.96
CA ALA A 93 5.90 15.27 -0.12
C ALA A 93 7.25 14.74 0.34
N SER A 94 7.93 15.47 1.21
CA SER A 94 9.24 15.08 1.70
C SER A 94 9.18 13.78 2.51
N ALA A 95 8.19 13.69 3.40
CA ALA A 95 8.01 12.49 4.21
C ALA A 95 7.66 11.30 3.33
N LEU A 96 6.83 11.51 2.32
CA LEU A 96 6.48 10.44 1.40
C LEU A 96 7.71 9.97 0.61
N ASP A 97 8.54 10.91 0.14
CA ASP A 97 9.77 10.55 -0.56
C ASP A 97 10.69 9.70 0.31
N GLU A 98 10.78 10.04 1.60
CA GLU A 98 11.61 9.28 2.52
C GLU A 98 11.08 7.85 2.71
N ILE A 99 9.77 7.72 2.83
CA ILE A 99 9.15 6.40 2.96
C ILE A 99 9.38 5.56 1.71
N ILE A 100 9.24 6.18 0.54
CA ILE A 100 9.45 5.47 -0.72
C ILE A 100 10.90 5.01 -0.84
N THR A 101 11.86 5.87 -0.48
CA THR A 101 13.27 5.51 -0.51
C THR A 101 13.55 4.35 0.43
N TRP A 102 13.00 4.43 1.65
CA TRP A 102 13.14 3.33 2.62
C TRP A 102 12.59 2.02 2.05
N ALA A 103 11.41 2.09 1.45
CA ALA A 103 10.76 0.89 0.92
C ALA A 103 11.52 0.33 -0.27
N ARG A 104 12.05 1.20 -1.11
CA ARG A 104 12.83 0.78 -2.28
C ARG A 104 14.11 0.07 -1.86
N ASP A 105 14.74 0.55 -0.79
CA ASP A 105 16.00 0.01 -0.30
C ASP A 105 15.80 -1.12 0.71
N HIS A 106 14.55 -1.43 1.04
CA HIS A 106 14.26 -2.44 2.06
C HIS A 106 14.75 -3.82 1.60
N ASP A 107 15.46 -4.50 2.49
CA ASP A 107 15.97 -5.83 2.20
C ASP A 107 14.84 -6.85 2.28
N MET A 108 14.43 -7.36 1.13
CA MET A 108 13.31 -8.29 1.06
C MET A 108 13.70 -9.74 1.33
N SER A 109 14.99 -10.02 1.50
CA SER A 109 15.41 -11.40 1.69
C SER A 109 14.85 -12.00 2.98
N THR A 110 14.84 -11.25 4.08
CA THR A 110 14.24 -11.72 5.34
C THR A 110 12.74 -11.89 5.20
N VAL A 111 12.08 -11.00 4.48
CA VAL A 111 10.64 -11.10 4.28
C VAL A 111 10.31 -12.35 3.48
N ARG A 112 11.06 -12.60 2.41
CA ARG A 112 10.86 -13.79 1.57
C ARG A 112 11.10 -15.05 2.38
N ASP A 113 12.15 -15.06 3.18
CA ASP A 113 12.47 -16.23 4.01
C ASP A 113 11.34 -16.50 5.01
N TYR A 114 10.82 -15.45 5.63
CA TYR A 114 9.74 -15.59 6.60
C TYR A 114 8.51 -16.24 5.96
N TYR A 115 8.08 -15.73 4.82
CA TYR A 115 6.89 -16.27 4.16
C TYR A 115 7.12 -17.67 3.63
N GLU A 116 8.34 -17.96 3.18
CA GLU A 116 8.69 -19.28 2.71
C GLU A 116 8.62 -20.31 3.86
N ARG A 117 9.13 -19.93 5.01
CA ARG A 117 9.08 -20.81 6.19
C ARG A 117 7.65 -20.98 6.69
N GLU A 118 6.85 -19.93 6.61
CA GLU A 118 5.45 -20.04 6.96
C GLU A 118 4.74 -21.04 6.03
N ALA A 119 5.01 -20.95 4.75
CA ALA A 119 4.39 -21.85 3.77
C ALA A 119 4.79 -23.29 4.01
N LYS A 120 5.99 -23.52 4.55
CA LYS A 120 6.46 -24.87 4.87
C LYS A 120 5.96 -25.37 6.21
N GLY A 121 5.25 -24.55 6.96
CA GLY A 121 4.71 -24.93 8.26
C GLY A 121 5.71 -24.80 9.39
N GLU A 122 6.86 -24.17 9.16
CA GLU A 122 7.89 -24.01 10.20
C GLU A 122 7.55 -22.87 11.15
N ILE A 123 6.74 -21.89 10.69
CA ILE A 123 6.34 -20.74 11.47
C ILE A 123 4.83 -20.61 11.39
N LYS A 124 4.20 -20.37 12.52
CA LYS A 124 2.77 -20.10 12.55
C LYS A 124 2.57 -18.62 12.76
N VAL A 125 1.78 -18.02 11.88
CA VAL A 125 1.52 -16.59 11.93
C VAL A 125 0.04 -16.38 12.21
N ALA A 126 -0.25 -15.54 13.21
CA ALA A 126 -1.62 -15.14 13.49
C ALA A 126 -2.05 -14.15 12.42
N ARG A 127 -2.98 -14.55 11.59
CA ARG A 127 -3.47 -13.68 10.54
C ARG A 127 -4.79 -13.09 10.94
N GLU A 128 -4.81 -11.79 10.91
CA GLU A 128 -6.04 -11.05 11.16
C GLU A 128 -6.89 -11.06 9.92
N LYS A 129 -8.18 -11.08 10.16
CA LYS A 129 -9.04 -11.06 9.00
C LYS A 129 -9.99 -10.00 9.07
#